data_5ba314c7a6c18df0f0e6c288cffce8fe
#
_entry.id   5ba314c7a6c18df0f0e6c288cffce8fe
#
_cell.length_a   1.000
_cell.length_b   1.000
_cell.length_c   1.000
_cell.angle_alpha   90.00
_cell.angle_beta   90.00
_cell.angle_gamma   90.00
#
_symmetry.space_group_name_H-M   'P 1'
#
loop_
_entity.id
_entity.type
_entity.pdbx_description
1 polymer ?
#
loop_
_entity_poly.entity_id
_entity_poly.type
_entity_poly.pdbx_seq_one_letter_code
_entity_poly.pdbx_strand_id
1 'polypeptide(L)'
;MGKYVMERLFKVFNIAGMAFIFVGGHTGYISGKDMLYQLLLFVIVYCFMTRTYEAFETQTKKSMELIYSQGLALFLADAVTYLTGYVTKTSINDIWMMLLKLVAQTAFAAIYTLGSNQIMCHLYGKKEAAVLYGNSEMFEKMKDLRHMSDWIHVKMWIRVLEVTPQT
;
A
#
# COMPACT_ATOMS: atom_id res chain seq x y z
N MET A 1 -11.29 -17.86 9.05
CA MET A 1 -10.78 -18.18 7.72
C MET A 1 -11.02 -17.07 6.69
N GLY A 2 -12.11 -16.28 6.80
CA GLY A 2 -12.46 -15.24 5.83
C GLY A 2 -11.50 -14.05 5.68
N LYS A 3 -10.86 -13.57 6.75
CA LYS A 3 -10.06 -12.35 6.73
C LYS A 3 -8.83 -12.46 5.80
N TYR A 4 -8.05 -13.53 5.91
CA TYR A 4 -6.87 -13.75 5.06
C TYR A 4 -7.22 -13.92 3.58
N VAL A 5 -8.37 -14.52 3.29
CA VAL A 5 -8.86 -14.66 1.91
C VAL A 5 -9.23 -13.29 1.35
N MET A 6 -9.91 -12.47 2.13
CA MET A 6 -10.29 -11.11 1.74
C MET A 6 -9.05 -10.23 1.47
N GLU A 7 -8.05 -10.27 2.35
CA GLU A 7 -6.79 -9.54 2.14
C GLU A 7 -6.07 -9.97 0.85
N ARG A 8 -6.05 -11.27 0.56
CA ARG A 8 -5.49 -11.77 -0.71
C ARG A 8 -6.29 -11.30 -1.92
N LEU A 9 -7.61 -11.35 -1.83
CA LEU A 9 -8.47 -10.83 -2.90
C LEU A 9 -8.22 -9.35 -3.16
N PHE A 10 -8.15 -8.53 -2.12
CA PHE A 10 -7.83 -7.11 -2.28
C PHE A 10 -6.47 -6.90 -2.95
N LYS A 11 -5.43 -7.64 -2.57
CA LYS A 11 -4.12 -7.56 -3.24
C LYS A 11 -4.22 -7.88 -4.73
N VAL A 12 -4.91 -8.96 -5.08
CA VAL A 12 -5.08 -9.39 -6.48
C VAL A 12 -5.86 -8.34 -7.28
N PHE A 13 -6.94 -7.80 -6.72
CA PHE A 13 -7.73 -6.75 -7.39
C PHE A 13 -6.93 -5.46 -7.59
N ASN A 14 -6.10 -5.08 -6.60
CA ASN A 14 -5.21 -3.92 -6.75
C ASN A 14 -4.24 -4.13 -7.91
N ILE A 15 -3.54 -5.27 -7.95
CA ILE A 15 -2.57 -5.59 -9.01
C ILE A 15 -3.27 -5.64 -10.38
N ALA A 16 -4.46 -6.26 -10.46
CA ALA A 16 -5.22 -6.33 -11.70
C ALA A 16 -5.67 -4.94 -12.19
N GLY A 17 -6.13 -4.08 -11.28
CA GLY A 17 -6.49 -2.70 -11.61
C GLY A 17 -5.29 -1.88 -12.12
N MET A 18 -4.13 -2.02 -11.47
CA MET A 18 -2.89 -1.38 -11.93
C MET A 18 -2.45 -1.87 -13.31
N ALA A 19 -2.52 -3.19 -13.54
CA ALA A 19 -2.23 -3.78 -14.84
C ALA A 19 -3.18 -3.27 -15.92
N PHE A 20 -4.47 -3.12 -15.61
CA PHE A 20 -5.45 -2.59 -16.54
C PHE A 20 -5.16 -1.13 -16.93
N ILE A 21 -4.83 -0.27 -15.95
CA ILE A 21 -4.45 1.12 -16.23
C ILE A 21 -3.16 1.17 -17.04
N PHE A 22 -2.19 0.30 -16.73
CA PHE A 22 -0.95 0.19 -17.47
C PHE A 22 -1.21 -0.11 -18.95
N VAL A 23 -2.06 -1.10 -19.25
CA VAL A 23 -2.46 -1.47 -20.62
C VAL A 23 -3.21 -0.33 -21.30
N GLY A 24 -4.17 0.29 -20.62
CA GLY A 24 -4.95 1.42 -21.15
C GLY A 24 -4.11 2.62 -21.57
N GLY A 25 -3.00 2.87 -20.88
CA GLY A 25 -2.05 3.94 -21.24
C GLY A 25 -1.15 3.63 -22.46
N HIS A 26 -1.18 2.40 -22.96
CA HIS A 26 -0.33 1.96 -24.09
C HIS A 26 -1.12 1.71 -25.39
N THR A 27 -2.41 2.02 -25.44
CA THR A 27 -3.24 1.75 -26.60
C THR A 27 -2.77 2.53 -27.83
N GLY A 28 -2.24 1.82 -28.82
CA GLY A 28 -2.08 2.32 -30.20
C GLY A 28 -0.71 2.17 -30.87
N TYR A 29 0.39 1.91 -30.16
CA TYR A 29 1.73 1.98 -30.78
C TYR A 29 2.63 0.76 -30.57
N ILE A 30 2.22 -0.25 -29.83
CA ILE A 30 3.09 -1.38 -29.47
C ILE A 30 2.53 -2.68 -30.02
N SER A 31 3.42 -3.53 -30.59
CA SER A 31 3.08 -4.89 -30.98
C SER A 31 2.55 -5.67 -29.76
N GLY A 32 1.53 -6.50 -29.94
CA GLY A 32 0.91 -7.23 -28.85
C GLY A 32 1.90 -8.10 -28.03
N LYS A 33 2.98 -8.57 -28.63
CA LYS A 33 4.04 -9.34 -27.94
C LYS A 33 4.88 -8.43 -27.03
N ASP A 34 5.26 -7.27 -27.51
CA ASP A 34 6.08 -6.31 -26.76
C ASP A 34 5.28 -5.72 -25.59
N MET A 35 3.99 -5.49 -25.79
CA MET A 35 3.07 -5.05 -24.76
C MET A 35 2.94 -6.10 -23.64
N LEU A 36 2.81 -7.38 -23.99
CA LEU A 36 2.75 -8.46 -22.99
C LEU A 36 4.04 -8.54 -22.18
N TYR A 37 5.19 -8.41 -22.84
CA TYR A 37 6.49 -8.40 -22.17
C TYR A 37 6.61 -7.23 -21.18
N GLN A 38 6.24 -6.02 -21.59
CA GLN A 38 6.27 -4.84 -20.72
C GLN A 38 5.28 -4.96 -19.55
N LEU A 39 4.08 -5.50 -19.80
CA LEU A 39 3.10 -5.77 -18.74
C LEU A 39 3.63 -6.77 -17.72
N LEU A 40 4.22 -7.86 -18.16
CA LEU A 40 4.82 -8.86 -17.27
C LEU A 40 5.94 -8.25 -16.44
N LEU A 41 6.83 -7.48 -17.07
CA LEU A 41 7.91 -6.78 -16.38
C LEU A 41 7.35 -5.81 -15.32
N PHE A 42 6.36 -4.98 -15.68
CA PHE A 42 5.70 -4.08 -14.76
C PHE A 42 5.11 -4.82 -13.57
N VAL A 43 4.33 -5.88 -13.78
CA VAL A 43 3.70 -6.65 -12.71
C VAL A 43 4.75 -7.28 -11.78
N ILE A 44 5.82 -7.86 -12.34
CA ILE A 44 6.89 -8.47 -11.54
C ILE A 44 7.57 -7.41 -10.66
N VAL A 45 7.99 -6.29 -11.25
CA VAL A 45 8.66 -5.21 -10.51
C VAL A 45 7.72 -4.60 -9.48
N TYR A 46 6.46 -4.34 -9.85
CA TYR A 46 5.47 -3.81 -8.92
C TYR A 46 5.22 -4.74 -7.73
N CYS A 47 5.04 -6.05 -7.97
CA CYS A 47 4.88 -7.03 -6.89
C CYS A 47 6.11 -7.10 -5.97
N PHE A 48 7.30 -7.03 -6.55
CA PHE A 48 8.55 -7.02 -5.77
C PHE A 48 8.65 -5.75 -4.90
N MET A 49 8.41 -4.60 -5.50
CA MET A 49 8.47 -3.31 -4.78
C MET A 49 7.38 -3.18 -3.70
N THR A 50 6.15 -3.59 -3.99
CA THR A 50 5.07 -3.57 -2.98
C THR A 50 5.35 -4.49 -1.80
N ARG A 51 6.07 -5.59 -2.02
CA ARG A 51 6.52 -6.46 -0.94
C ARG A 51 7.65 -5.82 -0.13
N THR A 52 8.61 -5.19 -0.79
CA THR A 52 9.75 -4.52 -0.15
C THR A 52 9.31 -3.33 0.71
N TYR A 53 8.36 -2.55 0.24
CA TYR A 53 7.82 -1.39 0.97
C TYR A 53 6.64 -1.72 1.88
N GLU A 54 6.28 -3.01 2.00
CA GLU A 54 5.14 -3.47 2.81
C GLU A 54 3.84 -2.71 2.49
N ALA A 55 3.65 -2.40 1.20
CA ALA A 55 2.59 -1.52 0.72
C ALA A 55 1.16 -2.09 0.89
N PHE A 56 1.03 -3.35 1.30
CA PHE A 56 -0.24 -4.03 1.56
C PHE A 56 -0.45 -4.41 3.02
N GLU A 57 0.39 -3.93 3.94
CA GLU A 57 0.23 -4.20 5.37
C GLU A 57 -0.76 -3.23 6.03
N THR A 58 -2.04 -3.37 5.68
CA THR A 58 -3.12 -2.50 6.16
C THR A 58 -3.33 -2.54 7.67
N GLN A 59 -2.85 -3.60 8.36
CA GLN A 59 -3.12 -3.78 9.79
C GLN A 59 -2.19 -2.99 10.71
N THR A 60 -1.01 -2.62 10.23
CA THR A 60 0.05 -1.98 11.02
C THR A 60 0.31 -0.54 10.63
N LYS A 61 0.00 -0.18 9.38
CA LYS A 61 0.31 1.16 8.82
C LYS A 61 -0.94 2.02 8.67
N LYS A 62 -0.75 3.33 8.75
CA LYS A 62 -1.79 4.32 8.44
C LYS A 62 -2.09 4.28 6.94
N SER A 63 -3.33 4.59 6.57
CA SER A 63 -3.75 4.63 5.16
C SER A 63 -2.86 5.53 4.31
N MET A 64 -2.39 6.66 4.86
CA MET A 64 -1.48 7.58 4.15
C MET A 64 -0.10 6.97 3.88
N GLU A 65 0.45 6.22 4.84
CA GLU A 65 1.72 5.52 4.67
C GLU A 65 1.62 4.42 3.61
N LEU A 66 0.49 3.73 3.55
CA LEU A 66 0.22 2.73 2.52
C LEU A 66 0.13 3.36 1.13
N ILE A 67 -0.57 4.49 1.00
CA ILE A 67 -0.68 5.23 -0.27
C ILE A 67 0.70 5.69 -0.73
N TYR A 68 1.51 6.23 0.19
CA TYR A 68 2.88 6.66 -0.11
C TYR A 68 3.76 5.47 -0.56
N SER A 69 3.72 4.35 0.17
CA SER A 69 4.47 3.13 -0.16
C SER A 69 4.06 2.57 -1.52
N GLN A 70 2.75 2.57 -1.85
CA GLN A 70 2.25 2.15 -3.15
C GLN A 70 2.68 3.12 -4.26
N GLY A 71 2.61 4.42 -4.03
CA GLY A 71 3.04 5.44 -4.98
C GLY A 71 4.53 5.30 -5.33
N LEU A 72 5.39 5.05 -4.33
CA LEU A 72 6.81 4.82 -4.54
C LEU A 72 7.07 3.52 -5.33
N ALA A 73 6.34 2.45 -5.00
CA ALA A 73 6.44 1.18 -5.72
C ALA A 73 6.01 1.33 -7.19
N LEU A 74 4.94 2.08 -7.47
CA LEU A 74 4.47 2.38 -8.82
C LEU A 74 5.49 3.21 -9.60
N PHE A 75 6.01 4.27 -8.98
CA PHE A 75 7.02 5.12 -9.61
C PHE A 75 8.24 4.30 -10.06
N LEU A 76 8.76 3.42 -9.20
CA LEU A 76 9.89 2.57 -9.53
C LEU A 76 9.54 1.53 -10.60
N ALA A 77 8.36 0.92 -10.54
CA ALA A 77 7.91 -0.05 -11.53
C ALA A 77 7.75 0.60 -12.92
N ASP A 78 7.13 1.78 -12.99
CA ASP A 78 6.98 2.53 -14.23
C ASP A 78 8.32 3.02 -14.77
N ALA A 79 9.23 3.50 -13.92
CA ALA A 79 10.56 3.94 -14.32
C ALA A 79 11.38 2.79 -14.93
N VAL A 80 11.41 1.62 -14.30
CA VAL A 80 12.10 0.45 -14.81
C VAL A 80 11.50 -0.01 -16.15
N THR A 81 10.17 -0.05 -16.24
CA THR A 81 9.49 -0.46 -17.48
C THR A 81 9.73 0.53 -18.60
N TYR A 82 9.68 1.84 -18.31
CA TYR A 82 9.98 2.90 -19.27
C TYR A 82 11.41 2.82 -19.79
N LEU A 83 12.40 2.68 -18.89
CA LEU A 83 13.80 2.55 -19.27
C LEU A 83 14.05 1.30 -20.13
N THR A 84 13.45 0.17 -19.74
CA THR A 84 13.56 -1.06 -20.52
C THR A 84 12.94 -0.91 -21.93
N GLY A 85 11.74 -0.31 -22.01
CA GLY A 85 11.08 -0.02 -23.29
C GLY A 85 11.90 0.92 -24.17
N TYR A 86 12.53 1.92 -23.59
CA TYR A 86 13.42 2.84 -24.29
C TYR A 86 14.68 2.15 -24.84
N VAL A 87 15.35 1.34 -24.03
CA VAL A 87 16.56 0.59 -24.44
C VAL A 87 16.24 -0.43 -25.50
N THR A 88 15.14 -1.14 -25.39
CA THR A 88 14.72 -2.16 -26.37
C THR A 88 14.06 -1.58 -27.63
N LYS A 89 13.85 -0.26 -27.65
CA LYS A 89 13.13 0.45 -28.73
C LYS A 89 11.72 -0.08 -28.99
N THR A 90 11.14 -0.73 -28.02
CA THR A 90 9.79 -1.31 -28.10
C THR A 90 8.70 -0.30 -27.71
N SER A 91 9.07 0.81 -27.06
CA SER A 91 8.17 1.86 -26.64
C SER A 91 8.78 3.22 -26.93
N ILE A 92 8.16 3.98 -27.83
CA ILE A 92 8.40 5.43 -28.01
C ILE A 92 7.30 6.14 -27.22
N ASN A 93 7.28 5.93 -25.93
CA ASN A 93 6.30 6.63 -25.11
C ASN A 93 6.83 8.03 -24.76
N ASP A 94 6.00 9.02 -25.06
CA ASP A 94 6.20 10.36 -24.61
C ASP A 94 6.25 10.38 -23.06
N ILE A 95 7.22 11.06 -22.49
CA ILE A 95 7.38 11.16 -21.03
C ILE A 95 6.11 11.69 -20.35
N TRP A 96 5.35 12.53 -21.07
CA TRP A 96 4.06 13.04 -20.62
C TRP A 96 3.01 11.94 -20.45
N MET A 97 2.97 10.98 -21.34
CA MET A 97 2.07 9.83 -21.24
C MET A 97 2.45 8.93 -20.07
N MET A 98 3.75 8.77 -19.80
CA MET A 98 4.22 8.07 -18.60
C MET A 98 3.78 8.78 -17.33
N LEU A 99 3.95 10.11 -17.25
CA LEU A 99 3.54 10.87 -16.09
C LEU A 99 2.03 10.83 -15.87
N LEU A 100 1.23 10.98 -16.94
CA LEU A 100 -0.22 10.89 -16.86
C LEU A 100 -0.68 9.51 -16.35
N LYS A 101 -0.05 8.45 -16.84
CA LYS A 101 -0.31 7.08 -16.39
C LYS A 101 0.04 6.92 -14.91
N LEU A 102 1.19 7.42 -14.46
CA LEU A 102 1.60 7.37 -13.06
C LEU A 102 0.61 8.10 -12.14
N VAL A 103 0.12 9.27 -12.57
CA VAL A 103 -0.90 10.01 -11.82
C VAL A 103 -2.20 9.21 -11.72
N ALA A 104 -2.66 8.63 -12.83
CA ALA A 104 -3.87 7.80 -12.83
C ALA A 104 -3.73 6.56 -11.92
N GLN A 105 -2.59 5.88 -11.96
CA GLN A 105 -2.29 4.73 -11.11
C GLN A 105 -2.23 5.13 -9.64
N THR A 106 -1.59 6.25 -9.30
CA THR A 106 -1.49 6.75 -7.92
C THR A 106 -2.86 7.15 -7.39
N ALA A 107 -3.69 7.81 -8.20
CA ALA A 107 -5.07 8.13 -7.84
C ALA A 107 -5.91 6.87 -7.60
N PHE A 108 -5.80 5.87 -8.46
CA PHE A 108 -6.44 4.58 -8.27
C PHE A 108 -5.95 3.88 -6.99
N ALA A 109 -4.63 3.87 -6.72
CA ALA A 109 -4.06 3.32 -5.49
C ALA A 109 -4.66 3.96 -4.25
N ALA A 110 -4.77 5.30 -4.23
CA ALA A 110 -5.34 6.04 -3.11
C ALA A 110 -6.81 5.69 -2.87
N ILE A 111 -7.64 5.77 -3.91
CA ILE A 111 -9.07 5.44 -3.84
C ILE A 111 -9.26 3.98 -3.38
N TYR A 112 -8.50 3.07 -3.98
CA TYR A 112 -8.58 1.65 -3.69
C TYR A 112 -8.16 1.33 -2.24
N THR A 113 -7.07 1.92 -1.78
CA THR A 113 -6.57 1.71 -0.40
C THR A 113 -7.55 2.24 0.63
N LEU A 114 -8.09 3.44 0.42
CA LEU A 114 -9.09 4.02 1.32
C LEU A 114 -10.38 3.19 1.34
N GLY A 115 -10.87 2.80 0.17
CA GLY A 115 -12.09 1.97 0.05
C GLY A 115 -11.91 0.59 0.66
N SER A 116 -10.81 -0.10 0.37
CA SER A 116 -10.53 -1.43 0.94
C SER A 116 -10.36 -1.37 2.46
N ASN A 117 -9.71 -0.32 2.98
CA ASN A 117 -9.56 -0.12 4.42
C ASN A 117 -10.90 0.12 5.10
N GLN A 118 -11.79 0.95 4.53
CA GLN A 118 -13.14 1.17 5.05
C GLN A 118 -13.97 -0.12 5.07
N ILE A 119 -13.95 -0.88 3.97
CA ILE A 119 -14.68 -2.15 3.85
C ILE A 119 -14.18 -3.13 4.91
N MET A 120 -12.87 -3.26 5.06
CA MET A 120 -12.27 -4.15 6.05
C MET A 120 -12.61 -3.73 7.48
N CYS A 121 -12.55 -2.43 7.81
CA CYS A 121 -12.96 -1.91 9.12
C CYS A 121 -14.44 -2.16 9.41
N HIS A 122 -15.30 -2.06 8.39
CA HIS A 122 -16.73 -2.30 8.55
C HIS A 122 -17.04 -3.79 8.77
N LEU A 123 -16.37 -4.69 8.05
CA LEU A 123 -16.62 -6.13 8.11
C LEU A 123 -16.03 -6.80 9.36
N TYR A 124 -14.86 -6.37 9.79
CA TYR A 124 -14.11 -7.05 10.86
C TYR A 124 -14.02 -6.25 12.16
N GLY A 125 -14.52 -5.02 12.17
CA GLY A 125 -14.44 -4.12 13.32
C GLY A 125 -13.02 -3.64 13.61
N LYS A 126 -12.91 -2.65 14.51
CA LYS A 126 -11.60 -2.17 15.00
C LYS A 126 -11.12 -3.10 16.12
N LYS A 127 -9.83 -3.40 16.13
CA LYS A 127 -9.22 -4.16 17.22
C LYS A 127 -9.22 -3.31 18.50
N GLU A 128 -9.78 -3.84 19.58
CA GLU A 128 -9.67 -3.23 20.89
C GLU A 128 -8.28 -3.53 21.46
N ALA A 129 -7.57 -2.52 21.88
CA ALA A 129 -6.27 -2.65 22.54
C ALA A 129 -6.32 -2.04 23.94
N ALA A 130 -5.71 -2.71 24.90
CA ALA A 130 -5.39 -2.16 26.21
C ALA A 130 -3.92 -1.74 26.20
N VAL A 131 -3.63 -0.52 26.61
CA VAL A 131 -2.28 0.02 26.71
C VAL A 131 -1.82 -0.01 28.14
N LEU A 132 -0.72 -0.70 28.40
CA LEU A 132 -0.04 -0.75 29.70
C LEU A 132 1.07 0.29 29.70
N TYR A 133 1.11 1.15 30.70
CA TYR A 133 2.17 2.17 30.83
C TYR A 133 2.75 2.22 32.25
N GLY A 134 4.07 2.36 32.35
CA GLY A 134 4.79 2.41 33.63
C GLY A 134 5.03 3.84 34.14
N ASN A 135 5.17 4.83 33.26
CA ASN A 135 5.54 6.19 33.61
C ASN A 135 4.60 7.23 32.99
N SER A 136 4.33 8.34 33.70
CA SER A 136 3.49 9.43 33.25
C SER A 136 4.00 10.13 31.97
N GLU A 137 5.31 10.21 31.81
CA GLU A 137 5.95 10.77 30.60
C GLU A 137 5.71 9.91 29.36
N MET A 138 5.71 8.59 29.52
CA MET A 138 5.35 7.63 28.49
C MET A 138 3.86 7.74 28.12
N PHE A 139 3.00 8.04 29.07
CA PHE A 139 1.57 8.22 28.86
C PHE A 139 1.29 9.40 27.92
N GLU A 140 1.91 10.56 28.13
CA GLU A 140 1.74 11.73 27.25
C GLU A 140 2.25 11.47 25.84
N LYS A 141 3.42 10.85 25.69
CA LYS A 141 3.94 10.43 24.37
C LYS A 141 3.03 9.41 23.69
N MET A 142 2.46 8.46 24.43
CA MET A 142 1.54 7.47 23.86
C MET A 142 0.16 8.04 23.53
N LYS A 143 -0.27 9.12 24.18
CA LYS A 143 -1.53 9.79 23.88
C LYS A 143 -1.51 10.39 22.47
N ASP A 144 -0.35 10.89 22.03
CA ASP A 144 -0.11 11.33 20.65
C ASP A 144 -0.11 10.16 19.66
N LEU A 145 0.25 8.97 20.12
CA LEU A 145 0.21 7.74 19.33
C LEU A 145 -1.22 7.15 19.15
N ARG A 146 -2.23 7.76 19.78
CA ARG A 146 -3.65 7.36 19.67
C ARG A 146 -4.15 7.29 18.23
N HIS A 147 -3.47 7.98 17.31
CA HIS A 147 -3.75 7.98 15.88
C HIS A 147 -2.83 7.05 15.07
N MET A 148 -2.10 6.13 15.74
CA MET A 148 -1.10 5.29 15.06
C MET A 148 -1.67 4.31 14.04
N SER A 149 -2.92 3.91 14.16
CA SER A 149 -3.55 3.02 13.19
C SER A 149 -5.06 3.23 13.16
N ASP A 150 -5.63 3.28 11.96
CA ASP A 150 -7.09 3.34 11.75
C ASP A 150 -7.82 2.09 12.29
N TRP A 151 -7.06 1.04 12.58
CA TRP A 151 -7.54 -0.29 13.01
C TRP A 151 -7.55 -0.53 14.51
N ILE A 152 -6.90 0.32 15.31
CA ILE A 152 -6.75 0.12 16.75
C ILE A 152 -7.59 1.14 17.51
N HIS A 153 -8.53 0.65 18.28
CA HIS A 153 -9.27 1.46 19.25
C HIS A 153 -8.74 1.17 20.66
N VAL A 154 -8.07 2.13 21.29
CA VAL A 154 -7.61 1.98 22.67
C VAL A 154 -8.82 2.09 23.61
N LYS A 155 -9.22 0.97 24.18
CA LYS A 155 -10.38 0.88 25.08
C LYS A 155 -10.03 1.17 26.53
N MET A 156 -8.82 0.84 26.95
CA MET A 156 -8.40 0.93 28.33
C MET A 156 -6.92 1.31 28.47
N TRP A 157 -6.62 2.20 29.39
CA TRP A 157 -5.28 2.58 29.78
C TRP A 157 -5.02 2.01 31.18
N ILE A 158 -4.05 1.14 31.34
CA ILE A 158 -3.72 0.51 32.61
C ILE A 158 -2.34 0.98 33.04
N ARG A 159 -2.27 1.64 34.19
CA ARG A 159 -1.00 2.02 34.82
C ARG A 159 -0.45 0.81 35.57
N VAL A 160 0.75 0.39 35.21
CA VAL A 160 1.48 -0.62 35.97
C VAL A 160 2.23 0.12 37.07
N LEU A 161 1.81 -0.08 38.34
CA LEU A 161 2.58 0.36 39.48
C LEU A 161 3.79 -0.56 39.61
N GLU A 162 5.00 -0.03 39.56
CA GLU A 162 6.19 -0.78 39.91
C GLU A 162 6.03 -1.26 41.37
N VAL A 163 5.93 -2.56 41.54
CA VAL A 163 6.07 -3.18 42.84
C VAL A 163 7.55 -3.12 43.18
N THR A 164 7.96 -2.11 43.94
CA THR A 164 9.29 -2.06 44.54
C THR A 164 9.46 -3.32 45.40
N PRO A 165 10.44 -4.20 45.10
CA PRO A 165 10.74 -5.32 45.99
C PRO A 165 11.19 -4.73 47.32
N GLN A 166 10.41 -4.99 48.39
CA GLN A 166 10.85 -4.70 49.74
C GLN A 166 12.01 -5.65 50.04
N THR A 167 13.19 -5.09 50.13
CA THR A 167 14.38 -5.75 50.70
C THR A 167 14.26 -5.86 52.20
#